data_e50743db69aa97579e4d0558271ccccf
#
_entry.id   e50743db69aa97579e4d0558271ccccf
#
_cell.length_a   1.000
_cell.length_b   1.000
_cell.length_c   1.000
_cell.angle_alpha   90.00
_cell.angle_beta   90.00
_cell.angle_gamma   90.00
#
_symmetry.space_group_name_H-M   'P 1'
#
loop_
_entity.id
_entity.type
_entity.pdbx_description
1 polymer ?
#
loop_
_entity_poly.entity_id
_entity_poly.type
_entity_poly.pdbx_seq_one_letter_code
_entity_poly.pdbx_strand_id
1 'polypeptide(L)'
;MKDWKKIIFTVFFLTHSIYANKPIEVLLSSDNRIYEQGLYGIQSVFEGELKISYLDIITAEQPDIAGYFKAIDDSEAPLFITIGPAATKVAKENLKKTPIVFSMVNSPKSLGIDGGNLCGVSMDISIGEFFQALKDIKPNARTVSAFYTTNDGEYSAGEGEYTDLKYKLIYNRKKLADKKEFKLALEELKGKTDAFFMVNDPLYSNVEFEQLSEFAKKNNIILMTSFPALVKVGATFGISPDYSKIGVLTGQIANRINMKTSTCGEERVILPDQSSFFLNEKYAQDSGVAVPDAIVERAKLTKLFDVGLNLFNEGKLNSAKIVFEAILKRDPGNKSAFSFQQIILEKLSGAKTRELLNSAETHFKNKNYAQARTDYQKVLAINPSIAAAKEGIQASLLAQSEQERMQGTDLAKRGKPFEAIKMFMASLRTLPSNAQANSDLNTIRNFENSNMKAYVETGIGHYNERNYNSSIEIFENALLVAPSNKEALEYLRLSYKKRDAMIVLRKKLENQ
;
A
#
# COMPACT_ATOMS: atom_id res chain seq x y z
N MET A 1 34.59 55.02 -0.01
CA MET A 1 33.28 55.67 -0.20
C MET A 1 32.54 54.98 -1.35
N LYS A 2 31.30 54.59 -1.04
CA LYS A 2 30.19 54.20 -1.89
C LYS A 2 30.05 52.74 -2.28
N ASP A 3 29.15 52.12 -1.58
CA ASP A 3 27.96 51.38 -1.96
C ASP A 3 28.17 50.02 -2.66
N TRP A 4 28.28 49.03 -1.84
CA TRP A 4 27.96 47.63 -2.23
C TRP A 4 26.48 47.40 -1.93
N LYS A 5 25.67 47.53 -2.97
CA LYS A 5 24.24 47.20 -2.93
C LYS A 5 24.07 45.73 -2.66
N LYS A 6 23.32 45.44 -1.60
CA LYS A 6 22.76 44.14 -1.25
C LYS A 6 21.95 43.59 -2.43
N ILE A 7 22.45 42.58 -3.09
CA ILE A 7 21.60 41.72 -3.95
C ILE A 7 20.92 40.74 -3.02
N ILE A 8 19.70 41.08 -2.65
CA ILE A 8 18.75 40.14 -2.00
C ILE A 8 18.33 39.15 -3.08
N PHE A 9 18.85 37.94 -3.04
CA PHE A 9 18.29 36.80 -3.78
C PHE A 9 16.98 36.44 -3.10
N THR A 10 15.88 36.97 -3.63
CA THR A 10 14.54 36.48 -3.29
C THR A 10 14.41 35.10 -3.89
N VAL A 11 14.68 34.08 -3.09
CA VAL A 11 14.28 32.70 -3.41
C VAL A 11 12.76 32.69 -3.39
N PHE A 12 12.16 32.69 -4.56
CA PHE A 12 10.75 32.41 -4.74
C PHE A 12 10.56 30.94 -4.31
N PHE A 13 10.23 30.73 -3.04
CA PHE A 13 9.54 29.54 -2.62
C PHE A 13 8.19 29.55 -3.36
N LEU A 14 8.12 28.84 -4.47
CA LEU A 14 6.86 28.32 -4.96
C LEU A 14 6.32 27.40 -3.86
N THR A 15 5.60 27.99 -2.92
CA THR A 15 4.67 27.26 -2.08
C THR A 15 3.64 26.69 -3.05
N HIS A 16 3.88 25.47 -3.53
CA HIS A 16 2.78 24.62 -3.90
C HIS A 16 1.96 24.53 -2.62
N SER A 17 0.87 25.27 -2.57
CA SER A 17 -0.21 24.98 -1.64
C SER A 17 -0.59 23.54 -1.91
N ILE A 18 -0.03 22.63 -1.13
CA ILE A 18 -0.64 21.34 -0.90
C ILE A 18 -1.98 21.74 -0.31
N TYR A 19 -3.03 21.75 -1.14
CA TYR A 19 -4.38 21.68 -0.65
C TYR A 19 -4.38 20.39 0.16
N ALA A 20 -4.20 20.50 1.46
CA ALA A 20 -4.49 19.43 2.39
C ALA A 20 -5.98 19.16 2.16
N ASN A 21 -6.30 18.15 1.36
CA ASN A 21 -7.66 17.67 1.23
C ASN A 21 -8.14 17.40 2.64
N LYS A 22 -9.28 18.00 3.01
CA LYS A 22 -9.91 17.73 4.31
C LYS A 22 -10.07 16.22 4.43
N PRO A 23 -9.79 15.62 5.61
CA PRO A 23 -9.99 14.19 5.79
C PRO A 23 -11.45 13.81 5.50
N ILE A 24 -11.64 12.69 4.84
CA ILE A 24 -12.98 12.15 4.56
C ILE A 24 -13.50 11.49 5.83
N GLU A 25 -14.70 11.87 6.23
CA GLU A 25 -15.37 11.30 7.40
C GLU A 25 -15.85 9.87 7.09
N VAL A 26 -15.56 8.94 7.99
CA VAL A 26 -16.03 7.55 7.96
C VAL A 26 -16.79 7.27 9.24
N LEU A 27 -18.08 6.95 9.12
CA LEU A 27 -18.94 6.65 10.24
C LEU A 27 -19.28 5.15 10.29
N LEU A 28 -18.89 4.48 11.36
CA LEU A 28 -19.26 3.09 11.62
C LEU A 28 -20.54 3.01 12.48
N SER A 29 -21.39 2.02 12.20
CA SER A 29 -22.60 1.78 12.98
C SER A 29 -22.32 1.40 14.43
N SER A 30 -21.21 0.72 14.71
CA SER A 30 -20.73 0.36 16.04
C SER A 30 -19.29 -0.12 15.98
N ASP A 31 -18.65 -0.22 17.14
CA ASP A 31 -17.36 -0.90 17.32
C ASP A 31 -17.59 -2.43 17.22
N ASN A 32 -17.53 -2.95 15.99
CA ASN A 32 -17.74 -4.34 15.68
C ASN A 32 -16.62 -4.84 14.76
N ARG A 33 -15.99 -5.96 15.12
CA ARG A 33 -14.89 -6.57 14.39
C ARG A 33 -15.19 -6.82 12.89
N ILE A 34 -16.46 -7.07 12.54
CA ILE A 34 -16.87 -7.24 11.13
C ILE A 34 -16.77 -5.91 10.39
N TYR A 35 -17.23 -4.81 11.00
CA TYR A 35 -17.13 -3.47 10.40
C TYR A 35 -15.69 -2.98 10.32
N GLU A 36 -14.85 -3.33 11.29
CA GLU A 36 -13.42 -3.04 11.23
C GLU A 36 -12.74 -3.71 10.03
N GLN A 37 -13.11 -4.95 9.67
CA GLN A 37 -12.58 -5.60 8.46
C GLN A 37 -12.91 -4.80 7.19
N GLY A 38 -14.14 -4.30 7.10
CA GLY A 38 -14.53 -3.40 6.02
C GLY A 38 -13.73 -2.09 6.02
N LEU A 39 -13.55 -1.48 7.21
CA LEU A 39 -12.74 -0.28 7.35
C LEU A 39 -11.29 -0.50 6.89
N TYR A 40 -10.66 -1.60 7.29
CA TYR A 40 -9.30 -1.93 6.84
C TYR A 40 -9.22 -2.11 5.33
N GLY A 41 -10.24 -2.71 4.72
CA GLY A 41 -10.35 -2.79 3.26
C GLY A 41 -10.38 -1.39 2.61
N ILE A 42 -11.17 -0.46 3.14
CA ILE A 42 -11.22 0.93 2.67
C ILE A 42 -9.85 1.60 2.83
N GLN A 43 -9.26 1.54 4.03
CA GLN A 43 -7.96 2.14 4.33
C GLN A 43 -6.83 1.60 3.45
N SER A 44 -6.95 0.36 2.98
CA SER A 44 -5.92 -0.27 2.16
C SER A 44 -5.78 0.34 0.77
N VAL A 45 -6.86 0.95 0.24
CA VAL A 45 -6.91 1.45 -1.14
C VAL A 45 -7.30 2.92 -1.25
N PHE A 46 -7.88 3.52 -0.22
CA PHE A 46 -8.30 4.91 -0.29
C PHE A 46 -7.10 5.86 -0.33
N GLU A 47 -7.11 6.78 -1.30
CA GLU A 47 -6.06 7.76 -1.52
C GLU A 47 -6.40 9.09 -0.83
N GLY A 48 -6.19 9.15 0.48
CA GLY A 48 -6.47 10.35 1.28
C GLY A 48 -6.45 10.05 2.77
N GLU A 49 -6.68 11.08 3.56
CA GLU A 49 -6.81 10.96 5.01
C GLU A 49 -8.27 10.63 5.37
N LEU A 50 -8.46 9.67 6.27
CA LEU A 50 -9.77 9.25 6.79
C LEU A 50 -9.90 9.66 8.25
N LYS A 51 -11.00 10.32 8.60
CA LYS A 51 -11.39 10.57 10.00
C LYS A 51 -12.49 9.59 10.40
N ILE A 52 -12.15 8.70 11.32
CA ILE A 52 -13.00 7.58 11.72
C ILE A 52 -13.80 7.95 12.97
N SER A 53 -15.09 7.66 12.94
CA SER A 53 -16.02 7.91 14.04
C SER A 53 -17.03 6.76 14.18
N TYR A 54 -17.59 6.61 15.37
CA TYR A 54 -18.59 5.60 15.68
C TYR A 54 -19.90 6.27 16.03
N LEU A 55 -21.02 5.70 15.58
CA LEU A 55 -22.34 6.32 15.72
C LEU A 55 -22.76 6.49 17.17
N ASP A 56 -22.50 5.51 18.03
CA ASP A 56 -22.77 5.55 19.46
C ASP A 56 -21.97 6.65 20.18
N ILE A 57 -20.71 6.85 19.79
CA ILE A 57 -19.86 7.93 20.34
C ILE A 57 -20.39 9.29 19.88
N ILE A 58 -20.66 9.46 18.57
CA ILE A 58 -21.17 10.74 18.05
C ILE A 58 -22.52 11.09 18.72
N THR A 59 -23.42 10.13 18.88
CA THR A 59 -24.72 10.37 19.52
C THR A 59 -24.60 10.71 21.01
N ALA A 60 -23.59 10.20 21.68
CA ALA A 60 -23.32 10.50 23.09
C ALA A 60 -22.66 11.89 23.28
N GLU A 61 -21.72 12.25 22.41
CA GLU A 61 -20.95 13.49 22.51
C GLU A 61 -21.63 14.70 21.86
N GLN A 62 -22.48 14.48 20.85
CA GLN A 62 -23.16 15.51 20.08
C GLN A 62 -24.68 15.29 20.10
N PRO A 63 -25.40 15.89 21.05
CA PRO A 63 -26.87 15.79 21.12
C PRO A 63 -27.58 16.29 19.85
N ASP A 64 -26.98 17.24 19.12
CA ASP A 64 -27.49 17.76 17.84
C ASP A 64 -26.86 17.02 16.64
N ILE A 65 -27.34 15.81 16.41
CA ILE A 65 -26.93 15.00 15.25
C ILE A 65 -27.24 15.70 13.92
N ALA A 66 -28.37 16.40 13.84
CA ALA A 66 -28.72 17.14 12.61
C ALA A 66 -27.74 18.28 12.32
N GLY A 67 -27.31 19.01 13.34
CA GLY A 67 -26.27 20.03 13.23
C GLY A 67 -24.92 19.48 12.79
N TYR A 68 -24.52 18.30 13.29
CA TYR A 68 -23.31 17.62 12.85
C TYR A 68 -23.32 17.33 11.34
N PHE A 69 -24.36 16.69 10.83
CA PHE A 69 -24.45 16.38 9.40
C PHE A 69 -24.65 17.64 8.53
N LYS A 70 -25.35 18.65 9.03
CA LYS A 70 -25.44 19.94 8.34
C LYS A 70 -24.07 20.59 8.17
N ALA A 71 -23.22 20.54 9.19
CA ALA A 71 -21.84 21.08 9.09
C ALA A 71 -21.02 20.35 8.01
N ILE A 72 -21.27 19.05 7.78
CA ILE A 72 -20.64 18.28 6.71
C ILE A 72 -21.14 18.75 5.34
N ASP A 73 -22.46 18.87 5.16
CA ASP A 73 -23.05 19.39 3.91
C ASP A 73 -22.58 20.82 3.59
N ASP A 74 -22.46 21.67 4.61
CA ASP A 74 -22.01 23.07 4.47
C ASP A 74 -20.48 23.16 4.23
N SER A 75 -19.72 22.12 4.57
CA SER A 75 -18.27 22.04 4.33
C SER A 75 -17.90 21.72 2.89
N GLU A 76 -18.88 21.39 2.05
CA GLU A 76 -18.69 20.92 0.67
C GLU A 76 -17.76 19.69 0.60
N ALA A 77 -17.88 18.78 1.59
CA ALA A 77 -17.13 17.53 1.60
C ALA A 77 -17.40 16.74 0.31
N PRO A 78 -16.37 16.19 -0.36
CA PRO A 78 -16.54 15.49 -1.63
C PRO A 78 -17.38 14.22 -1.50
N LEU A 79 -17.34 13.58 -0.34
CA LEU A 79 -18.16 12.42 0.01
C LEU A 79 -18.13 12.16 1.53
N PHE A 80 -19.04 11.30 1.97
CA PHE A 80 -19.12 10.76 3.33
C PHE A 80 -19.19 9.25 3.25
N ILE A 81 -18.39 8.52 4.03
CA ILE A 81 -18.38 7.05 4.01
C ILE A 81 -19.13 6.52 5.24
N THR A 82 -19.97 5.52 5.04
CA THR A 82 -20.65 4.83 6.13
C THR A 82 -20.38 3.34 6.12
N ILE A 83 -20.26 2.71 7.30
CA ILE A 83 -20.08 1.27 7.43
C ILE A 83 -21.19 0.71 8.33
N GLY A 84 -22.03 -0.12 7.74
CA GLY A 84 -23.17 -0.76 8.39
C GLY A 84 -24.48 0.03 8.29
N PRO A 85 -25.63 -0.62 8.58
CA PRO A 85 -26.95 -0.09 8.26
C PRO A 85 -27.37 1.12 9.12
N ALA A 86 -27.00 1.15 10.41
CA ALA A 86 -27.43 2.24 11.30
C ALA A 86 -26.75 3.58 10.90
N ALA A 87 -25.42 3.56 10.67
CA ALA A 87 -24.69 4.74 10.19
C ALA A 87 -25.22 5.22 8.84
N THR A 88 -25.48 4.29 7.93
CA THR A 88 -26.01 4.63 6.60
C THR A 88 -27.39 5.25 6.67
N LYS A 89 -28.29 4.72 7.52
CA LYS A 89 -29.63 5.26 7.70
C LYS A 89 -29.59 6.68 8.25
N VAL A 90 -28.83 6.92 9.30
CA VAL A 90 -28.71 8.25 9.91
C VAL A 90 -28.08 9.26 8.94
N ALA A 91 -27.04 8.86 8.21
CA ALA A 91 -26.44 9.73 7.19
C ALA A 91 -27.43 10.08 6.07
N LYS A 92 -28.18 9.10 5.56
CA LYS A 92 -29.23 9.30 4.54
C LYS A 92 -30.32 10.28 4.98
N GLU A 93 -30.75 10.20 6.24
CA GLU A 93 -31.80 11.06 6.78
C GLU A 93 -31.33 12.52 6.88
N ASN A 94 -30.05 12.75 7.13
CA ASN A 94 -29.49 14.05 7.47
C ASN A 94 -28.68 14.72 6.35
N LEU A 95 -27.87 14.00 5.56
CA LEU A 95 -27.10 14.56 4.43
C LEU A 95 -28.01 14.75 3.21
N LYS A 96 -27.97 15.95 2.63
CA LYS A 96 -28.80 16.31 1.46
C LYS A 96 -27.98 16.54 0.20
N LYS A 97 -26.75 16.99 0.33
CA LYS A 97 -25.87 17.37 -0.78
C LYS A 97 -24.68 16.43 -0.93
N THR A 98 -24.06 16.09 0.20
CA THR A 98 -22.84 15.27 0.22
C THR A 98 -23.13 13.84 -0.25
N PRO A 99 -22.40 13.30 -1.23
CA PRO A 99 -22.52 11.91 -1.64
C PRO A 99 -22.21 10.95 -0.49
N ILE A 100 -23.01 9.89 -0.33
CA ILE A 100 -22.83 8.88 0.70
C ILE A 100 -22.37 7.58 0.03
N VAL A 101 -21.15 7.15 0.34
CA VAL A 101 -20.62 5.84 -0.08
C VAL A 101 -20.76 4.87 1.06
N PHE A 102 -21.74 3.98 0.98
CA PHE A 102 -21.97 3.03 2.06
C PHE A 102 -21.24 1.70 1.84
N SER A 103 -20.95 1.05 2.92
CA SER A 103 -20.34 -0.27 3.00
C SER A 103 -21.11 -1.16 3.96
N MET A 104 -21.18 -2.46 3.66
CA MET A 104 -21.65 -3.49 4.60
C MET A 104 -23.09 -3.28 5.09
N VAL A 105 -24.01 -3.03 4.16
CA VAL A 105 -25.45 -2.95 4.41
C VAL A 105 -26.14 -4.16 3.79
N ASN A 106 -26.88 -4.92 4.61
CA ASN A 106 -27.74 -5.99 4.09
C ASN A 106 -29.00 -5.40 3.49
N SER A 107 -29.45 -5.97 2.37
CA SER A 107 -30.71 -5.62 1.70
C SER A 107 -30.93 -4.10 1.59
N PRO A 108 -29.99 -3.33 1.03
CA PRO A 108 -30.08 -1.87 1.04
C PRO A 108 -31.38 -1.36 0.41
N LYS A 109 -31.92 -2.05 -0.58
CA LYS A 109 -33.19 -1.69 -1.21
C LYS A 109 -34.38 -1.80 -0.23
N SER A 110 -34.46 -2.84 0.60
CA SER A 110 -35.52 -2.99 1.59
C SER A 110 -35.48 -1.90 2.66
N LEU A 111 -34.29 -1.35 2.93
CA LEU A 111 -34.07 -0.23 3.82
C LEU A 111 -34.22 1.14 3.10
N GLY A 112 -34.62 1.12 1.83
CA GLY A 112 -34.69 2.31 1.01
C GLY A 112 -33.33 3.00 0.80
N ILE A 113 -32.24 2.26 0.93
CA ILE A 113 -30.87 2.74 0.74
C ILE A 113 -30.48 2.46 -0.71
N ASP A 114 -31.06 3.24 -1.61
CA ASP A 114 -30.79 3.20 -3.05
C ASP A 114 -31.06 4.56 -3.72
N GLY A 115 -30.34 4.83 -4.79
CA GLY A 115 -30.54 6.01 -5.65
C GLY A 115 -30.09 7.35 -5.03
N GLY A 116 -30.29 8.42 -5.81
CA GLY A 116 -29.92 9.78 -5.42
C GLY A 116 -28.42 9.97 -5.23
N ASN A 117 -28.03 10.42 -4.04
CA ASN A 117 -26.64 10.63 -3.63
C ASN A 117 -26.06 9.43 -2.85
N LEU A 118 -26.71 8.26 -2.91
CA LEU A 118 -26.26 7.04 -2.24
C LEU A 118 -25.76 5.99 -3.25
N CYS A 119 -24.57 5.45 -2.99
CA CYS A 119 -24.00 4.31 -3.70
C CYS A 119 -23.13 3.51 -2.73
N GLY A 120 -22.72 2.32 -3.12
CA GLY A 120 -21.84 1.54 -2.25
C GLY A 120 -21.93 0.04 -2.48
N VAL A 121 -21.44 -0.72 -1.50
CA VAL A 121 -21.31 -2.18 -1.60
C VAL A 121 -22.20 -2.84 -0.54
N SER A 122 -23.13 -3.69 -1.02
CA SER A 122 -24.00 -4.49 -0.18
C SER A 122 -23.24 -5.63 0.52
N MET A 123 -23.83 -6.17 1.60
CA MET A 123 -23.40 -7.42 2.23
C MET A 123 -24.16 -8.65 1.69
N ASP A 124 -25.09 -8.46 0.77
CA ASP A 124 -25.92 -9.55 0.30
C ASP A 124 -25.11 -10.56 -0.50
N ILE A 125 -25.40 -11.85 -0.28
CA ILE A 125 -24.87 -12.96 -1.05
C ILE A 125 -26.02 -13.62 -1.78
N SER A 126 -25.82 -13.89 -3.05
CA SER A 126 -26.81 -14.62 -3.82
C SER A 126 -27.05 -16.02 -3.22
N ILE A 127 -28.30 -16.38 -3.00
CA ILE A 127 -28.70 -17.76 -2.60
C ILE A 127 -28.20 -18.81 -3.60
N GLY A 128 -27.95 -18.41 -4.84
CA GLY A 128 -27.34 -19.24 -5.87
C GLY A 128 -25.98 -19.79 -5.52
N GLU A 129 -25.19 -19.07 -4.72
CA GLU A 129 -23.90 -19.56 -4.23
C GLU A 129 -24.07 -20.73 -3.26
N PHE A 130 -25.09 -20.67 -2.38
CA PHE A 130 -25.44 -21.78 -1.50
C PHE A 130 -25.95 -22.99 -2.28
N PHE A 131 -26.76 -22.79 -3.32
CA PHE A 131 -27.25 -23.86 -4.15
C PHE A 131 -26.15 -24.49 -4.99
N GLN A 132 -25.21 -23.69 -5.50
CA GLN A 132 -24.02 -24.22 -6.18
C GLN A 132 -23.17 -25.07 -5.21
N ALA A 133 -22.85 -24.55 -4.03
CA ALA A 133 -22.07 -25.27 -3.03
C ALA A 133 -22.80 -26.56 -2.57
N LEU A 134 -24.13 -26.51 -2.41
CA LEU A 134 -24.91 -27.69 -2.13
C LEU A 134 -24.75 -28.77 -3.22
N LYS A 135 -24.83 -28.38 -4.50
CA LYS A 135 -24.61 -29.27 -5.63
C LYS A 135 -23.19 -29.81 -5.73
N ASP A 136 -22.22 -29.01 -5.38
CA ASP A 136 -20.80 -29.42 -5.33
C ASP A 136 -20.56 -30.47 -4.23
N ILE A 137 -21.27 -30.36 -3.09
CA ILE A 137 -21.20 -31.32 -1.97
C ILE A 137 -22.07 -32.58 -2.23
N LYS A 138 -23.31 -32.36 -2.65
CA LYS A 138 -24.33 -33.43 -2.87
C LYS A 138 -24.97 -33.22 -4.24
N PRO A 139 -24.37 -33.72 -5.34
CA PRO A 139 -24.88 -33.50 -6.71
C PRO A 139 -26.32 -33.97 -6.92
N ASN A 140 -26.73 -35.00 -6.18
CA ASN A 140 -28.06 -35.58 -6.24
C ASN A 140 -29.10 -34.89 -5.35
N ALA A 141 -28.74 -33.83 -4.62
CA ALA A 141 -29.68 -33.05 -3.83
C ALA A 141 -30.80 -32.51 -4.74
N ARG A 142 -32.06 -32.61 -4.28
CA ARG A 142 -33.23 -32.18 -5.04
C ARG A 142 -34.05 -31.13 -4.30
N THR A 143 -34.11 -31.21 -2.99
CA THR A 143 -35.00 -30.40 -2.16
C THR A 143 -34.23 -29.54 -1.14
N VAL A 144 -34.57 -28.26 -1.08
CA VAL A 144 -34.07 -27.31 -0.08
C VAL A 144 -35.27 -26.71 0.63
N SER A 145 -35.22 -26.62 1.94
CA SER A 145 -36.27 -25.97 2.76
C SER A 145 -35.73 -24.77 3.50
N ALA A 146 -36.60 -23.78 3.76
CA ALA A 146 -36.30 -22.63 4.58
C ALA A 146 -37.53 -22.20 5.37
N PHE A 147 -37.33 -21.74 6.61
CA PHE A 147 -38.38 -21.18 7.45
C PHE A 147 -38.09 -19.74 7.81
N TYR A 148 -39.12 -18.91 7.98
CA TYR A 148 -39.06 -17.54 8.39
C TYR A 148 -40.33 -17.09 9.14
N THR A 149 -40.28 -15.99 9.84
CA THR A 149 -41.41 -15.40 10.56
C THR A 149 -41.69 -13.97 10.15
N THR A 150 -40.69 -13.24 9.69
CA THR A 150 -40.75 -11.83 9.36
C THR A 150 -40.86 -11.58 7.85
N ASN A 151 -41.24 -10.34 7.48
CA ASN A 151 -41.25 -9.94 6.08
C ASN A 151 -39.82 -9.82 5.50
N ASP A 152 -38.83 -9.44 6.34
CA ASP A 152 -37.42 -9.39 5.89
C ASP A 152 -36.89 -10.82 5.66
N GLY A 153 -37.27 -11.77 6.53
CA GLY A 153 -37.01 -13.19 6.34
C GLY A 153 -37.71 -13.73 5.09
N GLU A 154 -38.93 -13.28 4.80
CA GLU A 154 -39.67 -13.62 3.57
C GLU A 154 -38.95 -13.12 2.31
N TYR A 155 -38.45 -11.89 2.34
CA TYR A 155 -37.68 -11.34 1.22
C TYR A 155 -36.40 -12.15 0.99
N SER A 156 -35.64 -12.40 2.04
CA SER A 156 -34.39 -13.18 1.97
C SER A 156 -34.64 -14.63 1.51
N ALA A 157 -35.73 -15.24 1.95
CA ALA A 157 -36.13 -16.58 1.49
C ALA A 157 -36.64 -16.57 0.05
N GLY A 158 -37.25 -15.47 -0.40
CA GLY A 158 -37.88 -15.37 -1.74
C GLY A 158 -36.90 -15.43 -2.90
N GLU A 159 -35.66 -15.04 -2.71
CA GLU A 159 -34.62 -15.12 -3.76
C GLU A 159 -34.39 -16.54 -4.27
N GLY A 160 -34.66 -17.56 -3.45
CA GLY A 160 -34.50 -18.94 -3.81
C GLY A 160 -35.47 -19.43 -4.90
N GLU A 161 -36.68 -18.87 -4.96
CA GLU A 161 -37.75 -19.30 -5.90
C GLU A 161 -37.42 -19.05 -7.37
N TYR A 162 -36.53 -18.09 -7.66
CA TYR A 162 -36.10 -17.82 -9.04
C TYR A 162 -34.78 -18.50 -9.39
N THR A 163 -34.05 -18.92 -8.37
CA THR A 163 -32.69 -19.45 -8.49
C THR A 163 -32.69 -20.99 -8.55
N ASP A 164 -33.69 -21.65 -7.96
CA ASP A 164 -33.77 -23.09 -7.82
C ASP A 164 -33.79 -23.82 -9.17
N LEU A 165 -34.50 -23.29 -10.16
CA LEU A 165 -34.58 -23.86 -11.50
C LEU A 165 -33.20 -23.99 -12.17
N LYS A 166 -32.35 -23.03 -11.99
CA LYS A 166 -30.96 -23.04 -12.53
C LYS A 166 -30.16 -24.22 -12.00
N TYR A 167 -30.39 -24.59 -10.75
CA TYR A 167 -29.69 -25.68 -10.07
C TYR A 167 -30.46 -27.00 -10.04
N LYS A 168 -31.60 -27.07 -10.70
CA LYS A 168 -32.49 -28.25 -10.70
C LYS A 168 -32.85 -28.68 -9.27
N LEU A 169 -33.24 -27.72 -8.45
CA LEU A 169 -33.69 -27.88 -7.07
C LEU A 169 -35.19 -27.59 -6.99
N ILE A 170 -35.83 -28.08 -5.96
CA ILE A 170 -37.18 -27.72 -5.51
C ILE A 170 -36.97 -26.96 -4.19
N TYR A 171 -37.25 -25.66 -4.19
CA TYR A 171 -37.08 -24.83 -3.02
C TYR A 171 -38.41 -24.60 -2.32
N ASN A 172 -38.52 -25.09 -1.11
CA ASN A 172 -39.73 -25.00 -0.29
C ASN A 172 -39.50 -24.00 0.86
N ARG A 173 -40.18 -22.88 0.83
CA ARG A 173 -40.16 -21.91 1.94
C ARG A 173 -41.50 -21.95 2.69
N LYS A 174 -41.44 -21.83 4.04
CA LYS A 174 -42.61 -21.82 4.90
C LYS A 174 -42.54 -20.67 5.87
N LYS A 175 -43.58 -19.81 5.88
CA LYS A 175 -43.79 -18.81 6.91
C LYS A 175 -44.39 -19.46 8.14
N LEU A 176 -43.78 -19.29 9.28
CA LEU A 176 -44.30 -19.70 10.58
C LEU A 176 -44.96 -18.51 11.28
N ALA A 177 -46.06 -18.77 11.98
CA ALA A 177 -46.72 -17.71 12.72
C ALA A 177 -45.91 -17.28 13.91
N ASP A 178 -45.28 -18.21 14.61
CA ASP A 178 -44.36 -17.94 15.72
C ASP A 178 -43.37 -19.10 15.94
N LYS A 179 -42.44 -18.95 16.88
CA LYS A 179 -41.44 -19.97 17.25
C LYS A 179 -42.02 -21.28 17.78
N LYS A 180 -43.24 -21.29 18.26
CA LYS A 180 -43.87 -22.52 18.80
C LYS A 180 -44.14 -23.54 17.71
N GLU A 181 -44.35 -23.08 16.50
CA GLU A 181 -44.60 -23.97 15.36
C GLU A 181 -43.29 -24.62 14.86
N PHE A 182 -42.14 -24.12 15.24
CA PHE A 182 -40.84 -24.48 14.66
C PHE A 182 -40.54 -25.98 14.76
N LYS A 183 -40.67 -26.55 15.93
CA LYS A 183 -40.40 -27.97 16.17
C LYS A 183 -41.30 -28.89 15.35
N LEU A 184 -42.60 -28.55 15.28
CA LEU A 184 -43.56 -29.34 14.46
C LEU A 184 -43.20 -29.21 12.97
N ALA A 185 -42.90 -28.01 12.51
CA ALA A 185 -42.50 -27.79 11.11
C ALA A 185 -41.20 -28.52 10.72
N LEU A 186 -40.25 -28.67 11.66
CA LEU A 186 -39.06 -29.51 11.42
C LEU A 186 -39.41 -30.97 11.26
N GLU A 187 -40.28 -31.52 12.12
CA GLU A 187 -40.67 -32.93 12.00
C GLU A 187 -41.41 -33.22 10.68
N GLU A 188 -42.17 -32.27 10.13
CA GLU A 188 -42.79 -32.37 8.81
C GLU A 188 -41.81 -32.52 7.66
N LEU A 189 -40.55 -32.06 7.82
CA LEU A 189 -39.50 -32.15 6.80
C LEU A 189 -38.78 -33.50 6.78
N LYS A 190 -39.00 -34.36 7.75
CA LYS A 190 -38.33 -35.67 7.84
C LYS A 190 -38.50 -36.48 6.57
N GLY A 191 -37.39 -36.82 5.92
CA GLY A 191 -37.36 -37.56 4.66
C GLY A 191 -37.84 -36.77 3.44
N LYS A 192 -38.13 -35.48 3.55
CA LYS A 192 -38.65 -34.64 2.46
C LYS A 192 -37.69 -33.56 1.98
N THR A 193 -36.60 -33.32 2.69
CA THR A 193 -35.60 -32.29 2.32
C THR A 193 -34.18 -32.83 2.36
N ASP A 194 -33.38 -32.45 1.41
CA ASP A 194 -31.95 -32.79 1.33
C ASP A 194 -31.08 -31.76 2.04
N ALA A 195 -31.54 -30.50 2.07
CA ALA A 195 -30.81 -29.41 2.68
C ALA A 195 -31.78 -28.40 3.30
N PHE A 196 -31.28 -27.66 4.30
CA PHE A 196 -32.02 -26.59 4.91
C PHE A 196 -31.17 -25.28 4.81
N PHE A 197 -31.79 -24.24 4.27
CA PHE A 197 -31.20 -22.92 4.19
C PHE A 197 -31.73 -22.05 5.32
N MET A 198 -30.89 -21.75 6.28
CA MET A 198 -31.22 -20.88 7.39
C MET A 198 -31.08 -19.41 6.94
N VAL A 199 -32.21 -18.79 6.67
CA VAL A 199 -32.29 -17.37 6.33
C VAL A 199 -32.00 -16.49 7.54
N ASN A 200 -31.67 -15.20 7.32
CA ASN A 200 -31.53 -14.24 8.38
C ASN A 200 -32.90 -13.82 8.89
N ASP A 201 -33.36 -14.43 9.97
CA ASP A 201 -34.67 -14.21 10.57
C ASP A 201 -34.60 -14.35 12.12
N PRO A 202 -35.28 -13.51 12.90
CA PRO A 202 -35.36 -13.61 14.37
C PRO A 202 -35.94 -14.94 14.90
N LEU A 203 -36.50 -15.77 14.01
CA LEU A 203 -36.89 -17.14 14.33
C LEU A 203 -35.75 -17.92 15.00
N TYR A 204 -34.52 -17.75 14.49
CA TYR A 204 -33.38 -18.57 14.88
C TYR A 204 -32.63 -17.97 16.08
N SER A 205 -33.16 -18.18 17.28
CA SER A 205 -32.36 -17.99 18.49
C SER A 205 -31.43 -19.19 18.71
N ASN A 206 -30.62 -19.15 19.76
CA ASN A 206 -29.73 -20.28 20.10
C ASN A 206 -30.49 -21.59 20.27
N VAL A 207 -31.72 -21.55 20.82
CA VAL A 207 -32.56 -22.74 21.07
C VAL A 207 -33.05 -23.34 19.73
N GLU A 208 -33.61 -22.51 18.85
CA GLU A 208 -34.12 -22.96 17.57
C GLU A 208 -32.99 -23.42 16.65
N PHE A 209 -31.84 -22.76 16.72
CA PHE A 209 -30.66 -23.20 15.96
C PHE A 209 -30.15 -24.57 16.44
N GLU A 210 -30.06 -24.80 17.74
CA GLU A 210 -29.66 -26.09 18.31
C GLU A 210 -30.63 -27.20 17.89
N GLN A 211 -31.95 -26.95 17.97
CA GLN A 211 -32.99 -27.90 17.49
C GLN A 211 -32.83 -28.21 16.00
N LEU A 212 -32.61 -27.19 15.15
CA LEU A 212 -32.40 -27.36 13.72
C LEU A 212 -31.13 -28.17 13.44
N SER A 213 -30.02 -27.82 14.12
CA SER A 213 -28.73 -28.52 13.98
C SER A 213 -28.84 -29.99 14.34
N GLU A 214 -29.44 -30.31 15.48
CA GLU A 214 -29.69 -31.69 15.92
C GLU A 214 -30.59 -32.46 14.94
N PHE A 215 -31.69 -31.82 14.48
CA PHE A 215 -32.62 -32.41 13.50
C PHE A 215 -31.91 -32.68 12.17
N ALA A 216 -31.15 -31.72 11.64
CA ALA A 216 -30.42 -31.84 10.38
C ALA A 216 -29.38 -32.98 10.46
N LYS A 217 -28.65 -33.06 11.57
CA LYS A 217 -27.67 -34.12 11.84
C LYS A 217 -28.30 -35.51 11.84
N LYS A 218 -29.43 -35.68 12.54
CA LYS A 218 -30.14 -36.97 12.65
C LYS A 218 -30.76 -37.44 11.34
N ASN A 219 -31.08 -36.51 10.43
CA ASN A 219 -31.80 -36.80 9.20
C ASN A 219 -30.94 -36.67 7.91
N ASN A 220 -29.60 -36.55 8.05
CA ASN A 220 -28.65 -36.41 6.94
C ASN A 220 -28.96 -35.17 6.04
N ILE A 221 -29.44 -34.10 6.65
CA ILE A 221 -29.79 -32.85 5.97
C ILE A 221 -28.60 -31.93 5.99
N ILE A 222 -28.21 -31.34 4.87
CA ILE A 222 -27.16 -30.34 4.77
C ILE A 222 -27.70 -29.02 5.30
N LEU A 223 -27.14 -28.55 6.43
CA LEU A 223 -27.53 -27.28 7.02
C LEU A 223 -26.60 -26.14 6.52
N MET A 224 -27.21 -25.18 5.84
CA MET A 224 -26.56 -24.04 5.20
C MET A 224 -26.89 -22.72 5.94
N THR A 225 -25.93 -21.83 6.10
CA THR A 225 -26.14 -20.55 6.81
C THR A 225 -25.24 -19.44 6.24
N SER A 226 -25.69 -18.19 6.34
CA SER A 226 -24.85 -17.02 6.06
C SER A 226 -23.99 -16.57 7.26
N PHE A 227 -24.06 -17.28 8.39
CA PHE A 227 -23.34 -16.92 9.62
C PHE A 227 -22.17 -17.86 9.90
N PRO A 228 -20.90 -17.45 9.68
CA PRO A 228 -19.72 -18.31 9.91
C PRO A 228 -19.59 -18.84 11.34
N ALA A 229 -20.07 -18.07 12.33
CA ALA A 229 -20.07 -18.52 13.74
C ALA A 229 -20.90 -19.78 13.95
N LEU A 230 -22.05 -19.91 13.28
CA LEU A 230 -22.94 -21.05 13.39
C LEU A 230 -22.38 -22.33 12.74
N VAL A 231 -21.51 -22.18 11.74
CA VAL A 231 -20.79 -23.32 11.16
C VAL A 231 -19.90 -23.99 12.20
N LYS A 232 -19.27 -23.22 13.07
CA LYS A 232 -18.40 -23.75 14.13
C LYS A 232 -19.16 -24.57 15.18
N VAL A 233 -20.43 -24.26 15.38
CA VAL A 233 -21.25 -24.85 16.46
C VAL A 233 -22.32 -25.83 15.99
N GLY A 234 -22.56 -25.99 14.66
CA GLY A 234 -23.50 -27.03 14.23
C GLY A 234 -24.21 -26.80 12.90
N ALA A 235 -23.63 -26.07 11.94
CA ALA A 235 -24.07 -26.10 10.55
C ALA A 235 -23.05 -26.82 9.66
N THR A 236 -23.51 -27.40 8.54
CA THR A 236 -22.62 -28.12 7.61
C THR A 236 -21.65 -27.16 6.93
N PHE A 237 -22.16 -26.11 6.31
CA PHE A 237 -21.34 -25.07 5.72
C PHE A 237 -22.02 -23.70 5.80
N GLY A 238 -21.20 -22.67 5.62
CA GLY A 238 -21.66 -21.30 5.53
C GLY A 238 -20.94 -20.54 4.43
N ILE A 239 -21.65 -19.57 3.88
CA ILE A 239 -21.08 -18.61 2.94
C ILE A 239 -21.34 -17.23 3.50
N SER A 240 -20.30 -16.43 3.62
CA SER A 240 -20.42 -15.02 4.03
C SER A 240 -19.68 -14.12 3.04
N PRO A 241 -20.03 -12.83 2.96
CA PRO A 241 -19.23 -11.91 2.18
C PRO A 241 -17.78 -11.89 2.68
N ASP A 242 -16.86 -11.61 1.81
CA ASP A 242 -15.53 -11.19 2.18
C ASP A 242 -15.61 -9.71 2.60
N TYR A 243 -15.67 -9.45 3.90
CA TYR A 243 -15.87 -8.11 4.46
C TYR A 243 -14.73 -7.16 4.10
N SER A 244 -13.50 -7.64 4.04
CA SER A 244 -12.36 -6.83 3.63
C SER A 244 -12.44 -6.46 2.16
N LYS A 245 -12.91 -7.38 1.32
CA LYS A 245 -13.13 -7.12 -0.11
C LYS A 245 -14.25 -6.10 -0.33
N ILE A 246 -15.35 -6.19 0.44
CA ILE A 246 -16.38 -5.15 0.45
C ILE A 246 -15.74 -3.79 0.74
N GLY A 247 -14.88 -3.70 1.75
CA GLY A 247 -14.15 -2.48 2.07
C GLY A 247 -13.27 -1.99 0.93
N VAL A 248 -12.51 -2.88 0.28
CA VAL A 248 -11.68 -2.55 -0.90
C VAL A 248 -12.55 -1.95 -2.02
N LEU A 249 -13.67 -2.61 -2.36
CA LEU A 249 -14.59 -2.10 -3.39
C LEU A 249 -15.19 -0.74 -2.99
N THR A 250 -15.56 -0.56 -1.73
CA THR A 250 -16.05 0.72 -1.20
C THR A 250 -14.99 1.82 -1.30
N GLY A 251 -13.74 1.53 -0.92
CA GLY A 251 -12.63 2.48 -1.04
C GLY A 251 -12.33 2.87 -2.49
N GLN A 252 -12.45 1.93 -3.43
CA GLN A 252 -12.31 2.21 -4.87
C GLN A 252 -13.42 3.12 -5.40
N ILE A 253 -14.69 2.90 -4.99
CA ILE A 253 -15.80 3.80 -5.31
C ILE A 253 -15.53 5.19 -4.71
N ALA A 254 -15.16 5.23 -3.43
CA ALA A 254 -14.85 6.48 -2.75
C ALA A 254 -13.73 7.28 -3.43
N ASN A 255 -12.67 6.62 -3.91
CA ASN A 255 -11.61 7.28 -4.68
C ASN A 255 -12.16 7.92 -5.97
N ARG A 256 -12.96 7.18 -6.75
CA ARG A 256 -13.51 7.72 -8.01
C ARG A 256 -14.40 8.95 -7.78
N ILE A 257 -15.19 8.93 -6.71
CA ILE A 257 -16.04 10.09 -6.34
C ILE A 257 -15.16 11.24 -5.82
N ASN A 258 -14.19 10.98 -4.96
CA ASN A 258 -13.26 11.97 -4.42
C ASN A 258 -12.45 12.67 -5.53
N MET A 259 -12.02 11.92 -6.54
CA MET A 259 -11.32 12.42 -7.72
C MET A 259 -12.27 13.03 -8.77
N LYS A 260 -13.58 13.03 -8.53
CA LYS A 260 -14.63 13.51 -9.47
C LYS A 260 -14.60 12.81 -10.83
N THR A 261 -14.15 11.54 -10.86
CA THR A 261 -14.15 10.69 -12.07
C THR A 261 -15.42 9.87 -12.22
N SER A 262 -16.27 9.82 -11.18
CA SER A 262 -17.58 9.18 -11.17
C SER A 262 -18.51 9.83 -10.16
N THR A 263 -19.79 9.49 -10.21
CA THR A 263 -20.84 9.94 -9.29
C THR A 263 -21.57 8.75 -8.66
N CYS A 264 -22.24 8.95 -7.52
CA CYS A 264 -23.06 7.89 -6.92
C CYS A 264 -24.16 7.35 -7.84
N GLY A 265 -24.70 8.19 -8.73
CA GLY A 265 -25.70 7.77 -9.72
C GLY A 265 -25.13 6.77 -10.75
N GLU A 266 -23.85 6.88 -11.09
CA GLU A 266 -23.14 5.97 -12.00
C GLU A 266 -22.66 4.71 -11.28
N GLU A 267 -22.11 4.84 -10.07
CA GLU A 267 -21.59 3.72 -9.26
C GLU A 267 -22.69 2.76 -8.78
N ARG A 268 -23.85 3.30 -8.41
CA ARG A 268 -24.99 2.51 -7.92
C ARG A 268 -24.67 1.67 -6.68
N VAL A 269 -25.57 0.73 -6.39
CA VAL A 269 -25.38 -0.32 -5.37
C VAL A 269 -24.87 -1.58 -6.06
N ILE A 270 -23.71 -2.07 -5.63
CA ILE A 270 -23.12 -3.31 -6.17
C ILE A 270 -23.10 -4.41 -5.10
N LEU A 271 -23.16 -5.66 -5.56
CA LEU A 271 -22.92 -6.84 -4.73
C LEU A 271 -21.42 -7.14 -4.65
N PRO A 272 -20.96 -7.77 -3.57
CA PRO A 272 -19.59 -8.28 -3.51
C PRO A 272 -19.38 -9.36 -4.59
N ASP A 273 -18.23 -9.33 -5.22
CA ASP A 273 -17.88 -10.29 -6.28
C ASP A 273 -17.17 -11.54 -5.73
N GLN A 274 -17.00 -11.61 -4.43
CA GLN A 274 -16.36 -12.75 -3.75
C GLN A 274 -16.98 -13.02 -2.38
N SER A 275 -17.01 -14.30 -2.04
CA SER A 275 -17.53 -14.81 -0.78
C SER A 275 -16.53 -15.77 -0.12
N SER A 276 -16.55 -15.78 1.20
CA SER A 276 -15.79 -16.70 2.04
C SER A 276 -16.61 -17.97 2.32
N PHE A 277 -16.01 -19.14 2.13
CA PHE A 277 -16.65 -20.43 2.33
C PHE A 277 -16.14 -21.11 3.60
N PHE A 278 -17.05 -21.43 4.51
CA PHE A 278 -16.77 -22.09 5.79
C PHE A 278 -17.38 -23.48 5.82
N LEU A 279 -16.62 -24.46 6.31
CA LEU A 279 -17.03 -25.86 6.41
C LEU A 279 -16.77 -26.39 7.83
N ASN A 280 -17.73 -27.12 8.35
CA ASN A 280 -17.56 -27.95 9.53
C ASN A 280 -17.45 -29.43 9.11
N GLU A 281 -16.23 -29.87 8.82
CA GLU A 281 -15.94 -31.23 8.36
C GLU A 281 -16.45 -32.28 9.34
N LYS A 282 -16.26 -32.05 10.65
CA LYS A 282 -16.73 -32.97 11.69
C LYS A 282 -18.26 -33.08 11.72
N TYR A 283 -18.95 -31.94 11.68
CA TYR A 283 -20.42 -31.96 11.64
C TYR A 283 -20.96 -32.64 10.36
N ALA A 284 -20.35 -32.39 9.21
CA ALA A 284 -20.70 -33.03 7.97
C ALA A 284 -20.54 -34.57 8.08
N GLN A 285 -19.39 -35.01 8.60
CA GLN A 285 -19.12 -36.43 8.83
C GLN A 285 -20.14 -37.07 9.79
N ASP A 286 -20.38 -36.41 10.94
CA ASP A 286 -21.36 -36.84 11.96
C ASP A 286 -22.82 -36.87 11.41
N SER A 287 -23.08 -36.04 10.39
CA SER A 287 -24.36 -35.98 9.68
C SER A 287 -24.44 -36.93 8.49
N GLY A 288 -23.46 -37.84 8.29
CA GLY A 288 -23.42 -38.75 7.14
C GLY A 288 -23.23 -38.08 5.78
N VAL A 289 -22.71 -36.87 5.74
CA VAL A 289 -22.46 -36.10 4.51
C VAL A 289 -21.00 -36.26 4.10
N ALA A 290 -20.76 -36.88 2.95
CA ALA A 290 -19.43 -36.95 2.33
C ALA A 290 -19.12 -35.64 1.63
N VAL A 291 -18.06 -34.95 2.07
CA VAL A 291 -17.63 -33.69 1.46
C VAL A 291 -16.46 -33.95 0.51
N PRO A 292 -16.54 -33.53 -0.77
CA PRO A 292 -15.41 -33.67 -1.71
C PRO A 292 -14.17 -32.87 -1.28
N ASP A 293 -12.99 -33.42 -1.60
CA ASP A 293 -11.71 -32.78 -1.26
C ASP A 293 -11.57 -31.34 -1.78
N ALA A 294 -12.12 -31.06 -2.95
CA ALA A 294 -12.11 -29.70 -3.52
C ALA A 294 -12.83 -28.68 -2.62
N ILE A 295 -13.93 -29.09 -1.99
CA ILE A 295 -14.71 -28.25 -1.05
C ILE A 295 -13.94 -28.07 0.26
N VAL A 296 -13.31 -29.14 0.75
CA VAL A 296 -12.44 -29.08 1.92
C VAL A 296 -11.28 -28.11 1.67
N GLU A 297 -10.64 -28.17 0.51
CA GLU A 297 -9.54 -27.27 0.14
C GLU A 297 -10.03 -25.81 0.02
N ARG A 298 -11.21 -25.57 -0.58
CA ARG A 298 -11.84 -24.24 -0.60
C ARG A 298 -11.98 -23.65 0.80
N ALA A 299 -12.46 -24.44 1.77
CA ALA A 299 -12.61 -24.01 3.16
C ALA A 299 -11.24 -23.73 3.84
N LYS A 300 -10.21 -24.53 3.53
CA LYS A 300 -8.84 -24.30 4.03
C LYS A 300 -8.26 -23.00 3.48
N LEU A 301 -8.48 -22.69 2.22
CA LEU A 301 -8.04 -21.43 1.61
C LEU A 301 -8.71 -20.23 2.27
N THR A 302 -10.01 -20.30 2.61
CA THR A 302 -10.70 -19.26 3.37
C THR A 302 -10.04 -19.02 4.73
N LYS A 303 -9.74 -20.10 5.49
CA LYS A 303 -9.03 -19.97 6.79
C LYS A 303 -7.64 -19.35 6.63
N LEU A 304 -6.92 -19.74 5.58
CA LEU A 304 -5.59 -19.19 5.30
C LEU A 304 -5.67 -17.71 4.93
N PHE A 305 -6.69 -17.31 4.19
CA PHE A 305 -6.96 -15.92 3.85
C PHE A 305 -7.20 -15.07 5.10
N ASP A 306 -8.01 -15.55 6.06
CA ASP A 306 -8.23 -14.87 7.34
C ASP A 306 -6.91 -14.67 8.13
N VAL A 307 -6.01 -15.65 8.09
CA VAL A 307 -4.67 -15.51 8.69
C VAL A 307 -3.87 -14.41 8.00
N GLY A 308 -3.88 -14.36 6.67
CA GLY A 308 -3.22 -13.31 5.89
C GLY A 308 -3.76 -11.92 6.22
N LEU A 309 -5.07 -11.77 6.33
CA LEU A 309 -5.72 -10.52 6.73
C LEU A 309 -5.33 -10.06 8.14
N ASN A 310 -5.34 -10.96 9.10
CA ASN A 310 -4.94 -10.63 10.47
C ASN A 310 -3.49 -10.12 10.51
N LEU A 311 -2.58 -10.79 9.82
CA LEU A 311 -1.18 -10.36 9.71
C LEU A 311 -1.03 -8.99 9.01
N PHE A 312 -1.84 -8.75 7.98
CA PHE A 312 -1.86 -7.46 7.28
C PHE A 312 -2.33 -6.34 8.22
N ASN A 313 -3.41 -6.55 8.97
CA ASN A 313 -3.96 -5.59 9.93
C ASN A 313 -3.01 -5.31 11.11
N GLU A 314 -2.23 -6.32 11.53
CA GLU A 314 -1.18 -6.16 12.53
C GLU A 314 0.08 -5.45 11.99
N GLY A 315 0.09 -5.04 10.71
CA GLY A 315 1.24 -4.41 10.08
C GLY A 315 2.39 -5.37 9.75
N LYS A 316 2.21 -6.69 9.93
CA LYS A 316 3.19 -7.74 9.64
C LYS A 316 3.22 -8.06 8.14
N LEU A 317 3.52 -7.03 7.31
CA LEU A 317 3.36 -7.08 5.86
C LEU A 317 4.15 -8.21 5.18
N ASN A 318 5.38 -8.50 5.61
CA ASN A 318 6.17 -9.59 5.04
C ASN A 318 5.55 -10.96 5.32
N SER A 319 5.02 -11.18 6.53
CA SER A 319 4.33 -12.42 6.88
C SER A 319 3.01 -12.57 6.12
N ALA A 320 2.23 -11.49 6.02
CA ALA A 320 1.00 -11.46 5.22
C ALA A 320 1.27 -11.79 3.74
N LYS A 321 2.33 -11.22 3.15
CA LYS A 321 2.77 -11.51 1.78
C LYS A 321 2.97 -13.01 1.57
N ILE A 322 3.71 -13.67 2.46
CA ILE A 322 3.98 -15.12 2.38
C ILE A 322 2.67 -15.93 2.38
N VAL A 323 1.71 -15.53 3.21
CA VAL A 323 0.41 -16.22 3.29
C VAL A 323 -0.38 -16.05 1.99
N PHE A 324 -0.48 -14.83 1.44
CA PHE A 324 -1.19 -14.62 0.18
C PHE A 324 -0.49 -15.29 -1.01
N GLU A 325 0.84 -15.34 -1.03
CA GLU A 325 1.59 -16.13 -2.02
C GLU A 325 1.28 -17.63 -1.91
N ALA A 326 1.14 -18.17 -0.70
CA ALA A 326 0.76 -19.57 -0.49
C ALA A 326 -0.67 -19.87 -0.96
N ILE A 327 -1.60 -18.93 -0.83
CA ILE A 327 -2.96 -19.03 -1.39
C ILE A 327 -2.90 -19.06 -2.91
N LEU A 328 -2.21 -18.09 -3.54
CA LEU A 328 -2.10 -17.98 -4.99
C LEU A 328 -1.37 -19.15 -5.64
N LYS A 329 -0.47 -19.81 -4.91
CA LYS A 329 0.15 -21.07 -5.38
C LYS A 329 -0.85 -22.21 -5.50
N ARG A 330 -1.87 -22.27 -4.62
CA ARG A 330 -2.90 -23.32 -4.60
C ARG A 330 -4.10 -22.95 -5.47
N ASP A 331 -4.46 -21.67 -5.48
CA ASP A 331 -5.54 -21.09 -6.27
C ASP A 331 -5.05 -19.83 -7.00
N PRO A 332 -4.44 -19.98 -8.20
CA PRO A 332 -3.93 -18.85 -8.98
C PRO A 332 -5.02 -17.86 -9.41
N GLY A 333 -6.30 -18.28 -9.42
CA GLY A 333 -7.45 -17.45 -9.76
C GLY A 333 -8.02 -16.63 -8.62
N ASN A 334 -7.45 -16.71 -7.41
CA ASN A 334 -7.95 -16.02 -6.23
C ASN A 334 -7.73 -14.50 -6.32
N LYS A 335 -8.76 -13.78 -6.76
CA LYS A 335 -8.70 -12.33 -6.99
C LYS A 335 -8.42 -11.54 -5.71
N SER A 336 -9.02 -11.95 -4.57
CA SER A 336 -8.79 -11.28 -3.29
C SER A 336 -7.35 -11.41 -2.83
N ALA A 337 -6.79 -12.62 -2.85
CA ALA A 337 -5.39 -12.85 -2.48
C ALA A 337 -4.43 -12.08 -3.38
N PHE A 338 -4.72 -12.02 -4.69
CA PHE A 338 -3.94 -11.23 -5.63
C PHE A 338 -4.01 -9.72 -5.30
N SER A 339 -5.20 -9.19 -5.05
CA SER A 339 -5.38 -7.78 -4.68
C SER A 339 -4.60 -7.41 -3.42
N PHE A 340 -4.71 -8.22 -2.36
CA PHE A 340 -3.95 -7.98 -1.12
C PHE A 340 -2.44 -8.11 -1.31
N GLN A 341 -1.99 -9.05 -2.13
CA GLN A 341 -0.57 -9.15 -2.48
C GLN A 341 -0.05 -7.86 -3.13
N GLN A 342 -0.80 -7.28 -4.09
CA GLN A 342 -0.43 -6.02 -4.74
C GLN A 342 -0.39 -4.85 -3.73
N ILE A 343 -1.41 -4.72 -2.89
CA ILE A 343 -1.46 -3.69 -1.83
C ILE A 343 -0.26 -3.81 -0.88
N ILE A 344 0.10 -5.03 -0.49
CA ILE A 344 1.25 -5.29 0.39
C ILE A 344 2.56 -4.89 -0.29
N LEU A 345 2.74 -5.26 -1.56
CA LEU A 345 3.95 -4.91 -2.33
C LEU A 345 4.09 -3.39 -2.46
N GLU A 346 3.00 -2.68 -2.72
CA GLU A 346 2.98 -1.21 -2.79
C GLU A 346 3.34 -0.58 -1.43
N LYS A 347 2.73 -1.05 -0.34
CA LYS A 347 3.05 -0.56 1.02
C LYS A 347 4.50 -0.82 1.42
N LEU A 348 5.05 -1.99 1.09
CA LEU A 348 6.45 -2.34 1.35
C LEU A 348 7.40 -1.46 0.53
N SER A 349 7.12 -1.23 -0.74
CA SER A 349 7.92 -0.34 -1.60
C SER A 349 7.85 1.11 -1.13
N GLY A 350 6.67 1.61 -0.76
CA GLY A 350 6.48 2.95 -0.21
C GLY A 350 7.20 3.16 1.13
N ALA A 351 7.14 2.19 2.03
CA ALA A 351 7.88 2.23 3.30
C ALA A 351 9.40 2.27 3.08
N LYS A 352 9.91 1.43 2.16
CA LYS A 352 11.34 1.40 1.80
C LYS A 352 11.80 2.69 1.14
N THR A 353 10.97 3.24 0.25
CA THR A 353 11.23 4.56 -0.37
C THR A 353 11.35 5.66 0.68
N ARG A 354 10.44 5.70 1.65
CA ARG A 354 10.47 6.69 2.75
C ARG A 354 11.71 6.54 3.63
N GLU A 355 12.07 5.31 4.00
CA GLU A 355 13.30 5.03 4.75
C GLU A 355 14.54 5.53 4.03
N LEU A 356 14.66 5.26 2.73
CA LEU A 356 15.79 5.68 1.91
C LEU A 356 15.84 7.20 1.71
N LEU A 357 14.69 7.88 1.55
CA LEU A 357 14.63 9.34 1.49
C LEU A 357 15.12 9.98 2.81
N ASN A 358 14.64 9.48 3.95
CA ASN A 358 15.07 9.97 5.25
C ASN A 358 16.57 9.74 5.49
N SER A 359 17.10 8.58 5.07
CA SER A 359 18.54 8.28 5.11
C SER A 359 19.33 9.24 4.25
N ALA A 360 18.89 9.47 3.01
CA ALA A 360 19.53 10.37 2.06
C ALA A 360 19.57 11.83 2.59
N GLU A 361 18.46 12.32 3.14
CA GLU A 361 18.39 13.64 3.77
C GLU A 361 19.34 13.76 4.97
N THR A 362 19.42 12.72 5.80
CA THR A 362 20.33 12.66 6.94
C THR A 362 21.79 12.74 6.48
N HIS A 363 22.16 11.96 5.46
CA HIS A 363 23.49 12.03 4.86
C HIS A 363 23.76 13.40 4.26
N PHE A 364 22.80 14.00 3.59
CA PHE A 364 22.94 15.36 3.03
C PHE A 364 23.18 16.40 4.13
N LYS A 365 22.37 16.40 5.21
CA LYS A 365 22.55 17.31 6.37
C LYS A 365 23.91 17.16 7.03
N ASN A 366 24.43 15.93 7.07
CA ASN A 366 25.74 15.60 7.61
C ASN A 366 26.89 15.84 6.61
N LYS A 367 26.62 16.48 5.46
CA LYS A 367 27.58 16.77 4.38
C LYS A 367 28.20 15.52 3.73
N ASN A 368 27.61 14.36 3.92
CA ASN A 368 27.99 13.09 3.29
C ASN A 368 27.32 12.95 1.91
N TYR A 369 27.60 13.89 1.02
CA TYR A 369 26.88 14.06 -0.24
C TYR A 369 26.97 12.85 -1.18
N ALA A 370 28.08 12.14 -1.20
CA ALA A 370 28.23 10.90 -2.00
C ALA A 370 27.26 9.80 -1.54
N GLN A 371 27.14 9.63 -0.21
CA GLN A 371 26.22 8.64 0.37
C GLN A 371 24.77 9.05 0.16
N ALA A 372 24.45 10.35 0.33
CA ALA A 372 23.12 10.88 0.04
C ALA A 372 22.70 10.57 -1.41
N ARG A 373 23.57 10.80 -2.40
CA ARG A 373 23.31 10.44 -3.81
C ARG A 373 23.04 8.95 -3.99
N THR A 374 23.83 8.11 -3.34
CA THR A 374 23.63 6.65 -3.42
C THR A 374 22.24 6.24 -2.93
N ASP A 375 21.77 6.83 -1.83
CA ASP A 375 20.46 6.51 -1.29
C ASP A 375 19.32 7.09 -2.14
N TYR A 376 19.47 8.33 -2.67
CA TYR A 376 18.53 8.87 -3.66
C TYR A 376 18.46 8.03 -4.95
N GLN A 377 19.58 7.48 -5.41
CA GLN A 377 19.61 6.58 -6.57
C GLN A 377 18.86 5.27 -6.29
N LYS A 378 18.96 4.70 -5.07
CA LYS A 378 18.16 3.54 -4.66
C LYS A 378 16.66 3.85 -4.64
N VAL A 379 16.27 5.07 -4.22
CA VAL A 379 14.88 5.54 -4.31
C VAL A 379 14.40 5.51 -5.76
N LEU A 380 15.18 6.08 -6.69
CA LEU A 380 14.83 6.10 -8.11
C LEU A 380 14.82 4.71 -8.76
N ALA A 381 15.59 3.76 -8.23
CA ALA A 381 15.53 2.36 -8.67
C ALA A 381 14.22 1.67 -8.26
N ILE A 382 13.61 2.07 -7.13
CA ILE A 382 12.29 1.58 -6.69
C ILE A 382 11.17 2.30 -7.45
N ASN A 383 11.25 3.63 -7.55
CA ASN A 383 10.28 4.46 -8.26
C ASN A 383 10.96 5.64 -8.98
N PRO A 384 11.12 5.56 -10.31
CA PRO A 384 11.79 6.59 -11.11
C PRO A 384 11.08 7.96 -11.14
N SER A 385 9.82 8.04 -10.71
CA SER A 385 9.03 9.27 -10.77
C SER A 385 9.22 10.20 -9.56
N ILE A 386 9.91 9.78 -8.50
CA ILE A 386 10.08 10.56 -7.26
C ILE A 386 10.93 11.82 -7.51
N ALA A 387 10.26 12.97 -7.59
CA ALA A 387 10.89 14.27 -7.84
C ALA A 387 11.93 14.62 -6.76
N ALA A 388 11.60 14.42 -5.48
CA ALA A 388 12.49 14.71 -4.34
C ALA A 388 13.85 13.98 -4.46
N ALA A 389 13.87 12.75 -4.98
CA ALA A 389 15.13 12.02 -5.17
C ALA A 389 15.96 12.59 -6.32
N LYS A 390 15.33 13.01 -7.43
CA LYS A 390 16.02 13.68 -8.55
C LYS A 390 16.63 15.00 -8.10
N GLU A 391 15.85 15.82 -7.43
CA GLU A 391 16.29 17.10 -6.87
C GLU A 391 17.38 16.91 -5.82
N GLY A 392 17.26 15.89 -4.95
CA GLY A 392 18.26 15.55 -3.94
C GLY A 392 19.60 15.14 -4.53
N ILE A 393 19.63 14.44 -5.67
CA ILE A 393 20.87 14.12 -6.41
C ILE A 393 21.52 15.41 -6.92
N GLN A 394 20.76 16.28 -7.56
CA GLN A 394 21.28 17.55 -8.08
C GLN A 394 21.79 18.46 -6.96
N ALA A 395 21.03 18.59 -5.89
CA ALA A 395 21.44 19.35 -4.71
C ALA A 395 22.74 18.80 -4.09
N SER A 396 22.87 17.47 -4.02
CA SER A 396 24.08 16.81 -3.49
C SER A 396 25.31 17.03 -4.37
N LEU A 397 25.16 17.03 -5.70
CA LEU A 397 26.24 17.34 -6.63
C LEU A 397 26.69 18.80 -6.47
N LEU A 398 25.73 19.72 -6.43
CA LEU A 398 26.02 21.15 -6.26
C LEU A 398 26.73 21.42 -4.92
N ALA A 399 26.19 20.88 -3.83
CA ALA A 399 26.74 21.11 -2.48
C ALA A 399 28.15 20.50 -2.32
N GLN A 400 28.39 19.32 -2.86
CA GLN A 400 29.71 18.68 -2.85
C GLN A 400 30.72 19.48 -3.68
N SER A 401 30.36 19.87 -4.90
CA SER A 401 31.20 20.67 -5.77
C SER A 401 31.59 22.00 -5.10
N GLU A 402 30.62 22.66 -4.46
CA GLU A 402 30.89 23.92 -3.76
C GLU A 402 31.76 23.71 -2.52
N GLN A 403 31.59 22.62 -1.78
CA GLN A 403 32.46 22.27 -0.66
C GLN A 403 33.92 22.08 -1.11
N GLU A 404 34.13 21.33 -2.21
CA GLU A 404 35.45 21.10 -2.82
C GLU A 404 36.05 22.42 -3.30
N ARG A 405 35.25 23.31 -3.93
CA ARG A 405 35.69 24.68 -4.31
C ARG A 405 36.13 25.51 -3.13
N MET A 406 35.32 25.52 -2.05
CA MET A 406 35.65 26.27 -0.84
C MET A 406 36.95 25.78 -0.19
N GLN A 407 37.19 24.48 -0.16
CA GLN A 407 38.45 23.88 0.30
C GLN A 407 39.62 24.35 -0.57
N GLY A 408 39.45 24.36 -1.89
CA GLY A 408 40.45 24.90 -2.81
C GLY A 408 40.77 26.38 -2.53
N THR A 409 39.73 27.19 -2.31
CA THR A 409 39.93 28.62 -1.97
C THR A 409 40.68 28.82 -0.66
N ASP A 410 40.38 28.00 0.37
CA ASP A 410 41.12 28.05 1.64
C ASP A 410 42.59 27.63 1.48
N LEU A 411 42.87 26.58 0.70
CA LEU A 411 44.22 26.15 0.39
C LEU A 411 45.01 27.23 -0.39
N ALA A 412 44.39 27.89 -1.34
CA ALA A 412 45.01 29.00 -2.07
C ALA A 412 45.39 30.14 -1.15
N LYS A 413 44.49 30.52 -0.21
CA LYS A 413 44.78 31.56 0.81
C LYS A 413 45.94 31.19 1.74
N ARG A 414 46.15 29.90 1.97
CA ARG A 414 47.28 29.39 2.79
C ARG A 414 48.58 29.21 2.01
N GLY A 415 48.67 29.69 0.78
CA GLY A 415 49.83 29.55 -0.08
C GLY A 415 50.11 28.13 -0.58
N LYS A 416 49.09 27.33 -0.72
CA LYS A 416 49.14 25.94 -1.22
C LYS A 416 48.49 25.81 -2.60
N PRO A 417 49.09 26.40 -3.65
CA PRO A 417 48.44 26.53 -4.94
C PRO A 417 48.15 25.19 -5.63
N PHE A 418 49.03 24.21 -5.53
CA PHE A 418 48.86 22.93 -6.20
C PHE A 418 47.72 22.07 -5.58
N GLU A 419 47.62 22.07 -4.25
CA GLU A 419 46.51 21.45 -3.54
C GLU A 419 45.19 22.17 -3.86
N ALA A 420 45.18 23.49 -3.97
CA ALA A 420 44.02 24.27 -4.38
C ALA A 420 43.56 23.92 -5.78
N ILE A 421 44.49 23.82 -6.76
CA ILE A 421 44.17 23.38 -8.12
C ILE A 421 43.53 21.99 -8.12
N LYS A 422 44.07 21.04 -7.33
CA LYS A 422 43.49 19.69 -7.21
C LYS A 422 42.06 19.75 -6.67
N MET A 423 41.75 20.61 -5.72
CA MET A 423 40.38 20.76 -5.18
C MET A 423 39.45 21.44 -6.18
N PHE A 424 39.85 22.47 -6.90
CA PHE A 424 39.03 23.06 -7.95
C PHE A 424 38.77 22.06 -9.11
N MET A 425 39.75 21.24 -9.46
CA MET A 425 39.55 20.15 -10.44
C MET A 425 38.63 19.07 -9.90
N ALA A 426 38.65 18.77 -8.60
CA ALA A 426 37.69 17.85 -7.97
C ALA A 426 36.28 18.40 -8.05
N SER A 427 36.07 19.67 -7.70
CA SER A 427 34.81 20.40 -7.82
C SER A 427 34.23 20.31 -9.24
N LEU A 428 35.05 20.51 -10.28
CA LEU A 428 34.64 20.41 -11.67
C LEU A 428 34.38 18.96 -12.14
N ARG A 429 35.03 17.97 -11.53
CA ARG A 429 34.69 16.54 -11.77
C ARG A 429 33.35 16.19 -11.15
N THR A 430 33.04 16.73 -9.98
CA THR A 430 31.75 16.53 -9.31
C THR A 430 30.63 17.23 -10.05
N LEU A 431 30.83 18.49 -10.45
CA LEU A 431 29.85 19.27 -11.22
C LEU A 431 30.57 20.11 -12.30
N PRO A 432 30.65 19.61 -13.54
CA PRO A 432 31.35 20.30 -14.65
C PRO A 432 30.81 21.72 -14.96
N SER A 433 29.55 21.99 -14.62
CA SER A 433 28.90 23.28 -14.82
C SER A 433 29.17 24.29 -13.70
N ASN A 434 30.01 23.99 -12.70
CA ASN A 434 30.36 24.94 -11.66
C ASN A 434 31.28 26.08 -12.22
N ALA A 435 30.62 27.15 -12.68
CA ALA A 435 31.30 28.28 -13.28
C ALA A 435 32.32 28.97 -12.34
N GLN A 436 32.00 29.03 -11.03
CA GLN A 436 32.87 29.64 -10.06
C GLN A 436 34.14 28.81 -9.82
N ALA A 437 34.03 27.50 -9.74
CA ALA A 437 35.20 26.62 -9.61
C ALA A 437 36.09 26.70 -10.86
N ASN A 438 35.51 26.83 -12.05
CA ASN A 438 36.28 27.05 -13.28
C ASN A 438 37.01 28.41 -13.27
N SER A 439 36.34 29.46 -12.83
CA SER A 439 36.94 30.80 -12.69
C SER A 439 38.10 30.79 -11.68
N ASP A 440 37.87 30.14 -10.51
CA ASP A 440 38.90 30.06 -9.46
C ASP A 440 40.12 29.25 -9.94
N LEU A 441 39.89 28.13 -10.65
CA LEU A 441 40.92 27.31 -11.26
C LEU A 441 41.76 28.11 -12.27
N ASN A 442 41.10 28.86 -13.16
CA ASN A 442 41.82 29.67 -14.17
C ASN A 442 42.58 30.81 -13.50
N THR A 443 42.06 31.44 -12.48
CA THR A 443 42.74 32.53 -11.75
C THR A 443 44.03 32.03 -11.13
N ILE A 444 44.03 30.91 -10.42
CA ILE A 444 45.22 30.39 -9.76
C ILE A 444 46.23 29.85 -10.78
N ARG A 445 45.76 29.21 -11.88
CA ARG A 445 46.66 28.80 -12.96
C ARG A 445 47.35 29.96 -13.63
N ASN A 446 46.63 31.05 -13.92
CA ASN A 446 47.20 32.24 -14.52
C ASN A 446 48.27 32.90 -13.62
N PHE A 447 47.98 32.94 -12.32
CA PHE A 447 48.92 33.45 -11.34
C PHE A 447 50.21 32.61 -11.28
N GLU A 448 50.06 31.27 -11.14
CA GLU A 448 51.21 30.37 -11.01
C GLU A 448 51.95 30.15 -12.35
N ASN A 449 51.32 30.46 -13.49
CA ASN A 449 51.97 30.34 -14.78
C ASN A 449 53.17 31.29 -14.94
N SER A 450 53.23 32.40 -14.18
CA SER A 450 54.39 33.26 -14.11
C SER A 450 55.62 32.56 -13.52
N ASN A 451 55.42 31.53 -12.70
CA ASN A 451 56.48 30.76 -12.03
C ASN A 451 56.86 29.50 -12.83
N MET A 452 56.23 29.26 -13.97
CA MET A 452 56.38 28.01 -14.76
C MET A 452 57.82 27.72 -15.13
N LYS A 453 58.57 28.77 -15.56
CA LYS A 453 59.99 28.64 -15.91
C LYS A 453 60.81 28.11 -14.72
N ALA A 454 60.60 28.68 -13.54
CA ALA A 454 61.30 28.27 -12.32
C ALA A 454 60.96 26.83 -11.95
N TYR A 455 59.68 26.40 -12.09
CA TYR A 455 59.28 25.00 -11.82
C TYR A 455 59.97 24.03 -12.75
N VAL A 456 60.05 24.33 -14.06
CA VAL A 456 60.72 23.50 -15.04
C VAL A 456 62.24 23.42 -14.76
N GLU A 457 62.90 24.53 -14.54
CA GLU A 457 64.35 24.60 -14.23
C GLU A 457 64.68 23.80 -12.96
N THR A 458 63.86 23.94 -11.87
CA THR A 458 64.03 23.20 -10.64
C THR A 458 63.85 21.71 -10.86
N GLY A 459 62.80 21.30 -11.61
CA GLY A 459 62.54 19.91 -11.94
C GLY A 459 63.67 19.27 -12.72
N ILE A 460 64.26 20.00 -13.70
CA ILE A 460 65.44 19.57 -14.47
C ILE A 460 66.67 19.46 -13.59
N GLY A 461 66.87 20.39 -12.65
CA GLY A 461 67.94 20.32 -11.62
C GLY A 461 67.89 19.01 -10.85
N HIS A 462 66.74 18.66 -10.29
CA HIS A 462 66.56 17.40 -9.58
C HIS A 462 66.72 16.17 -10.48
N TYR A 463 66.28 16.24 -11.73
CA TYR A 463 66.53 15.17 -12.71
C TYR A 463 68.02 14.92 -12.92
N ASN A 464 68.82 16.00 -13.11
CA ASN A 464 70.26 15.92 -13.31
C ASN A 464 71.01 15.42 -12.06
N GLU A 465 70.51 15.76 -10.88
CA GLU A 465 71.00 15.25 -9.59
C GLU A 465 70.58 13.81 -9.30
N ARG A 466 69.86 13.16 -10.20
CA ARG A 466 69.29 11.80 -10.08
C ARG A 466 68.25 11.66 -8.94
N ASN A 467 67.74 12.82 -8.45
CA ASN A 467 66.66 12.85 -7.50
C ASN A 467 65.28 12.78 -8.22
N TYR A 468 65.00 11.60 -8.81
CA TYR A 468 63.86 11.44 -9.72
C TYR A 468 62.51 11.58 -9.03
N ASN A 469 62.37 11.26 -7.71
CA ASN A 469 61.13 11.44 -6.99
C ASN A 469 60.74 12.93 -6.86
N SER A 470 61.68 13.78 -6.45
CA SER A 470 61.44 15.22 -6.39
C SER A 470 61.20 15.82 -7.76
N SER A 471 61.94 15.38 -8.77
CA SER A 471 61.73 15.79 -10.16
C SER A 471 60.32 15.46 -10.66
N ILE A 472 59.80 14.25 -10.38
CA ILE A 472 58.42 13.81 -10.70
C ILE A 472 57.42 14.73 -10.01
N GLU A 473 57.53 14.93 -8.69
CA GLU A 473 56.62 15.79 -7.91
C GLU A 473 56.53 17.21 -8.50
N ILE A 474 57.68 17.80 -8.82
CA ILE A 474 57.72 19.17 -9.35
C ILE A 474 57.06 19.20 -10.76
N PHE A 475 57.35 18.26 -11.61
CA PHE A 475 56.72 18.24 -12.97
C PHE A 475 55.23 17.90 -12.90
N GLU A 476 54.78 17.05 -11.99
CA GLU A 476 53.35 16.80 -11.75
C GLU A 476 52.65 18.08 -11.33
N ASN A 477 53.23 18.83 -10.39
CA ASN A 477 52.72 20.12 -9.94
C ASN A 477 52.77 21.20 -11.06
N ALA A 478 53.84 21.28 -11.84
CA ALA A 478 53.93 22.16 -13.00
C ALA A 478 52.80 21.86 -14.01
N LEU A 479 52.50 20.59 -14.27
CA LEU A 479 51.43 20.16 -15.18
C LEU A 479 50.01 20.38 -14.65
N LEU A 480 49.81 20.52 -13.31
CA LEU A 480 48.54 21.01 -12.78
C LEU A 480 48.29 22.45 -13.21
N VAL A 481 49.35 23.28 -13.30
CA VAL A 481 49.27 24.68 -13.73
C VAL A 481 49.14 24.78 -15.24
N ALA A 482 50.05 24.17 -15.99
CA ALA A 482 50.07 24.18 -17.46
C ALA A 482 50.09 22.74 -18.02
N PRO A 483 48.93 22.11 -18.21
CA PRO A 483 48.82 20.68 -18.63
C PRO A 483 49.44 20.36 -20.00
N SER A 484 49.65 21.39 -20.86
CA SER A 484 50.22 21.24 -22.22
C SER A 484 51.69 21.64 -22.29
N ASN A 485 52.37 21.88 -21.16
CA ASN A 485 53.78 22.25 -21.17
C ASN A 485 54.64 21.07 -21.66
N LYS A 486 55.19 21.17 -22.85
CA LYS A 486 55.91 20.08 -23.52
C LYS A 486 57.17 19.66 -22.74
N GLU A 487 57.90 20.58 -22.23
CA GLU A 487 59.19 20.33 -21.52
C GLU A 487 58.91 19.59 -20.21
N ALA A 488 57.90 20.04 -19.40
CA ALA A 488 57.48 19.37 -18.16
C ALA A 488 56.98 17.95 -18.48
N LEU A 489 56.22 17.74 -19.54
CA LEU A 489 55.73 16.40 -19.96
C LEU A 489 56.89 15.48 -20.33
N GLU A 490 57.90 15.98 -21.07
CA GLU A 490 59.04 15.18 -21.49
C GLU A 490 59.88 14.75 -20.30
N TYR A 491 60.26 15.70 -19.44
CA TYR A 491 61.08 15.42 -18.27
C TYR A 491 60.34 14.59 -17.23
N LEU A 492 59.05 14.76 -17.06
CA LEU A 492 58.24 13.86 -16.25
C LEU A 492 58.35 12.42 -16.70
N ARG A 493 58.16 12.16 -18.03
CA ARG A 493 58.30 10.84 -18.60
C ARG A 493 59.70 10.25 -18.42
N LEU A 494 60.74 11.09 -18.63
CA LEU A 494 62.13 10.68 -18.43
C LEU A 494 62.41 10.34 -16.97
N SER A 495 61.90 11.14 -16.01
CA SER A 495 62.03 10.93 -14.57
C SER A 495 61.42 9.63 -14.12
N TYR A 496 60.20 9.32 -14.55
CA TYR A 496 59.58 8.03 -14.30
C TYR A 496 60.39 6.86 -14.84
N LYS A 497 60.84 6.95 -16.12
CA LYS A 497 61.66 5.89 -16.74
C LYS A 497 62.96 5.61 -15.98
N LYS A 498 63.64 6.69 -15.54
CA LYS A 498 64.93 6.59 -14.78
C LYS A 498 64.69 6.08 -13.38
N ARG A 499 63.67 6.53 -12.65
CA ARG A 499 63.28 6.04 -11.33
C ARG A 499 63.00 4.52 -11.39
N ASP A 500 62.18 4.08 -12.32
CA ASP A 500 61.77 2.68 -12.43
C ASP A 500 62.98 1.76 -12.78
N ALA A 501 63.90 2.24 -13.65
CA ALA A 501 65.14 1.56 -13.94
C ALA A 501 66.05 1.45 -12.71
N MET A 502 66.14 2.50 -11.83
CA MET A 502 66.86 2.44 -10.57
C MET A 502 66.23 1.48 -9.59
N ILE A 503 64.90 1.42 -9.47
CA ILE A 503 64.20 0.45 -8.62
C ILE A 503 64.51 -0.99 -9.04
N VAL A 504 64.51 -1.29 -10.34
CA VAL A 504 64.86 -2.60 -10.85
C VAL A 504 66.30 -2.97 -10.58
N LEU A 505 67.23 -1.99 -10.78
CA LEU A 505 68.64 -2.21 -10.49
C LEU A 505 68.91 -2.49 -9.01
N ARG A 506 68.28 -1.71 -8.11
CA ARG A 506 68.40 -1.90 -6.66
C ARG A 506 67.92 -3.28 -6.20
N LYS A 507 66.75 -3.73 -6.69
CA LYS A 507 66.22 -5.06 -6.43
C LYS A 507 67.17 -6.17 -6.94
N LYS A 508 67.88 -5.94 -8.06
CA LYS A 508 68.85 -6.92 -8.55
C LYS A 508 70.10 -7.02 -7.65
N LEU A 509 70.52 -5.89 -7.12
CA LEU A 509 71.66 -5.85 -6.21
C LEU A 509 71.32 -6.36 -4.79
N GLU A 510 70.10 -6.23 -4.34
CA GLU A 510 69.61 -6.79 -3.07
C GLU A 510 69.43 -8.31 -3.11
N ASN A 511 69.29 -8.89 -4.31
CA ASN A 511 69.13 -10.34 -4.52
C ASN A 511 70.47 -11.04 -4.94
N GLN A 512 71.56 -10.32 -4.97
CA GLN A 512 72.93 -10.83 -5.09
C GLN A 512 73.67 -10.86 -3.74
#